data_e1cda5f1e35051ef64a4f705dfd15328
#
_entry.id   e1cda5f1e35051ef64a4f705dfd15328
#
_cell.length_a   1.000
_cell.length_b   1.000
_cell.length_c   1.000
_cell.angle_alpha   90.00
_cell.angle_beta   90.00
_cell.angle_gamma   90.00
#
_symmetry.space_group_name_H-M   'P 1'
#
loop_
_entity.id
_entity.type
_entity.pdbx_description
1 polymer ?
#
loop_
_entity_poly.entity_id
_entity_poly.type
_entity_poly.pdbx_seq_one_letter_code
_entity_poly.pdbx_strand_id
1 'polypeptide(L)'
;MRRVVTGPGEDGGADIVLDGEPPTAVEFGQYRTTELWVTDSSPPAVGVTADPSTRPWELEPPPGGSCFRVVRIAPAAGPAGSAGPPAQEAEDPGFLAEHSTSTLDYVVVVSGQVTLTVGDSEVTLGPGDTVVQQGTPHDWRNLGPEPCVLVGVLISTR
;
A
#
# COMPACT_ATOMS: atom_id res chain seq x y z
N MET A 1 -7.84 -2.32 11.07
CA MET A 1 -7.78 -3.40 10.05
C MET A 1 -6.98 -4.56 10.62
N ARG A 2 -7.46 -5.80 10.46
CA ARG A 2 -6.77 -7.01 10.94
C ARG A 2 -5.88 -7.58 9.83
N ARG A 3 -4.65 -7.96 10.19
CA ARG A 3 -3.72 -8.73 9.36
C ARG A 3 -3.46 -10.07 10.03
N VAL A 4 -3.45 -11.15 9.25
CA VAL A 4 -3.07 -12.50 9.68
C VAL A 4 -1.86 -12.93 8.86
N VAL A 5 -0.83 -13.43 9.52
CA VAL A 5 0.37 -13.97 8.88
C VAL A 5 0.56 -15.41 9.31
N THR A 6 0.76 -16.30 8.35
CA THR A 6 1.04 -17.71 8.57
C THR A 6 2.53 -17.99 8.43
N GLY A 7 3.04 -18.96 9.17
CA GLY A 7 4.44 -19.34 9.14
C GLY A 7 4.70 -20.70 9.79
N PRO A 8 5.97 -21.08 9.97
CA PRO A 8 6.31 -22.30 10.68
C PRO A 8 6.01 -22.14 12.18
N GLY A 9 5.33 -23.12 12.76
CA GLY A 9 5.12 -23.26 14.19
C GLY A 9 6.36 -23.81 14.90
N GLU A 10 6.35 -23.77 16.23
CA GLU A 10 7.46 -24.26 17.07
C GLU A 10 7.73 -25.77 16.88
N ASP A 11 6.73 -26.54 16.55
CA ASP A 11 6.81 -27.98 16.25
C ASP A 11 7.22 -28.31 14.81
N GLY A 12 7.47 -27.29 13.97
CA GLY A 12 7.77 -27.42 12.54
C GLY A 12 6.53 -27.60 11.67
N GLY A 13 5.33 -27.54 12.23
CA GLY A 13 4.07 -27.49 11.49
C GLY A 13 3.77 -26.08 10.97
N ALA A 14 2.56 -25.87 10.43
CA ALA A 14 2.06 -24.57 10.02
C ALA A 14 1.30 -23.92 11.18
N ASP A 15 1.48 -22.61 11.36
CA ASP A 15 0.79 -21.85 12.40
C ASP A 15 0.42 -20.43 11.92
N ILE A 16 -0.44 -19.75 12.70
CA ILE A 16 -0.68 -18.31 12.61
C ILE A 16 0.36 -17.62 13.52
N VAL A 17 1.37 -17.03 12.89
CA VAL A 17 2.48 -16.40 13.63
C VAL A 17 2.20 -14.96 14.03
N LEU A 18 1.33 -14.26 13.29
CA LEU A 18 0.85 -12.92 13.63
C LEU A 18 -0.66 -12.82 13.38
N ASP A 19 -1.38 -12.23 14.32
CA ASP A 19 -2.81 -11.95 14.22
C ASP A 19 -3.13 -10.65 14.96
N GLY A 20 -3.51 -9.60 14.24
CA GLY A 20 -3.78 -8.31 14.83
C GLY A 20 -3.70 -7.15 13.83
N GLU A 21 -3.57 -5.94 14.34
CA GLU A 21 -3.38 -4.76 13.50
C GLU A 21 -1.94 -4.64 13.01
N PRO A 22 -1.73 -4.22 11.75
CA PRO A 22 -0.40 -3.89 11.25
C PRO A 22 0.25 -2.78 12.08
N PRO A 23 1.55 -2.86 12.38
CA PRO A 23 2.22 -1.94 13.30
C PRO A 23 2.52 -0.58 12.67
N THR A 24 2.63 -0.50 11.34
CA THR A 24 3.10 0.70 10.64
C THR A 24 2.02 1.28 9.74
N ALA A 25 1.62 2.51 10.04
CA ALA A 25 0.78 3.32 9.18
C ALA A 25 1.29 4.76 9.18
N VAL A 26 1.29 5.39 8.01
CA VAL A 26 1.65 6.81 7.81
C VAL A 26 0.54 7.56 7.12
N GLU A 27 0.44 8.85 7.40
CA GLU A 27 -0.49 9.78 6.74
C GLU A 27 0.29 10.94 6.14
N PHE A 28 -0.06 11.30 4.91
CA PHE A 28 0.44 12.48 4.22
C PHE A 28 -0.64 13.01 3.29
N GLY A 29 -1.01 14.28 3.47
CA GLY A 29 -2.10 14.88 2.71
C GLY A 29 -3.42 14.09 2.84
N GLN A 30 -3.92 13.59 1.73
CA GLN A 30 -5.17 12.82 1.66
C GLN A 30 -4.95 11.30 1.74
N TYR A 31 -3.71 10.86 1.83
CA TYR A 31 -3.33 9.46 1.81
C TYR A 31 -3.05 8.95 3.22
N ARG A 32 -3.55 7.75 3.48
CA ARG A 32 -3.13 6.92 4.60
C ARG A 32 -2.66 5.58 4.05
N THR A 33 -1.39 5.28 4.29
CA THR A 33 -0.79 4.01 3.87
C THR A 33 -0.53 3.15 5.09
N THR A 34 -0.93 1.88 5.01
CA THR A 34 -0.66 0.88 6.04
C THR A 34 0.17 -0.23 5.42
N GLU A 35 1.35 -0.45 5.97
CA GLU A 35 2.25 -1.51 5.51
C GLU A 35 1.82 -2.86 6.09
N LEU A 36 1.55 -3.83 5.22
CA LEU A 36 1.14 -5.18 5.64
C LEU A 36 2.32 -6.14 5.68
N TRP A 37 3.21 -6.06 4.70
CA TRP A 37 4.39 -6.92 4.59
C TRP A 37 5.43 -6.29 3.70
N VAL A 38 6.70 -6.53 3.99
CA VAL A 38 7.83 -6.07 3.16
C VAL A 38 8.79 -7.23 2.98
N THR A 39 9.30 -7.40 1.76
CA THR A 39 10.44 -8.28 1.48
C THR A 39 11.62 -7.45 0.99
N ASP A 40 12.82 -7.93 1.14
CA ASP A 40 14.08 -7.27 0.74
C ASP A 40 14.90 -8.09 -0.26
N SER A 41 14.30 -9.14 -0.82
CA SER A 41 14.97 -10.03 -1.77
C SER A 41 13.99 -10.67 -2.75
N SER A 42 14.50 -11.10 -3.88
CA SER A 42 13.83 -11.97 -4.84
C SER A 42 14.75 -13.14 -5.20
N PRO A 43 14.36 -14.40 -4.95
CA PRO A 43 13.11 -14.81 -4.32
C PRO A 43 13.03 -14.36 -2.84
N PRO A 44 11.81 -14.08 -2.34
CA PRO A 44 11.63 -13.64 -0.96
C PRO A 44 11.92 -14.76 0.04
N ALA A 45 12.48 -14.41 1.19
CA ALA A 45 12.57 -15.33 2.31
C ALA A 45 11.17 -15.63 2.86
N VAL A 46 10.93 -16.90 3.22
CA VAL A 46 9.72 -17.36 3.91
C VAL A 46 10.06 -17.88 5.30
N GLY A 47 9.06 -17.94 6.19
CA GLY A 47 9.27 -18.41 7.56
C GLY A 47 10.10 -17.46 8.43
N VAL A 48 10.05 -16.16 8.13
CA VAL A 48 10.71 -15.14 8.96
C VAL A 48 10.04 -15.03 10.32
N THR A 49 10.84 -14.85 11.36
CA THR A 49 10.37 -14.79 12.76
C THR A 49 10.08 -13.35 13.23
N ALA A 50 10.66 -12.36 12.57
CA ALA A 50 10.41 -10.95 12.86
C ALA A 50 9.41 -10.37 11.85
N ASP A 51 8.55 -9.45 12.32
CA ASP A 51 7.62 -8.75 11.45
C ASP A 51 8.36 -7.69 10.60
N PRO A 52 8.51 -7.88 9.28
CA PRO A 52 9.27 -6.95 8.45
C PRO A 52 8.53 -5.63 8.20
N SER A 53 7.25 -5.52 8.54
CA SER A 53 6.47 -4.29 8.40
C SER A 53 6.69 -3.29 9.55
N THR A 54 7.51 -3.62 10.56
CA THR A 54 7.89 -2.71 11.65
C THR A 54 8.98 -1.71 11.26
N ARG A 55 9.58 -1.87 10.08
CA ARG A 55 10.60 -0.94 9.55
C ARG A 55 9.99 0.44 9.27
N PRO A 56 10.81 1.50 9.20
CA PRO A 56 10.37 2.80 8.71
C PRO A 56 9.68 2.66 7.35
N TRP A 57 8.57 3.38 7.17
CA TRP A 57 7.85 3.36 5.90
C TRP A 57 8.65 4.06 4.81
N GLU A 58 8.67 3.48 3.63
CA GLU A 58 9.26 4.05 2.43
C GLU A 58 8.27 3.93 1.26
N LEU A 59 8.33 4.89 0.31
CA LEU A 59 7.45 4.87 -0.85
C LEU A 59 7.68 3.63 -1.71
N GLU A 60 8.92 3.31 -2.02
CA GLU A 60 9.31 2.15 -2.80
C GLU A 60 9.79 0.99 -1.90
N PRO A 61 9.60 -0.25 -2.32
CA PRO A 61 10.20 -1.40 -1.63
C PRO A 61 11.74 -1.36 -1.75
N PRO A 62 12.45 -2.08 -0.86
CA PRO A 62 13.89 -2.28 -1.01
C PRO A 62 14.24 -2.85 -2.39
N PRO A 63 15.44 -2.55 -2.93
CA PRO A 63 15.91 -3.17 -4.17
C PRO A 63 15.81 -4.69 -4.13
N GLY A 64 15.20 -5.29 -5.17
CA GLY A 64 14.92 -6.72 -5.24
C GLY A 64 13.79 -7.21 -4.33
N GLY A 65 13.14 -6.33 -3.59
CA GLY A 65 12.07 -6.67 -2.66
C GLY A 65 10.67 -6.32 -3.15
N SER A 66 9.71 -6.39 -2.23
CA SER A 66 8.31 -6.00 -2.48
C SER A 66 7.66 -5.42 -1.23
N CYS A 67 6.61 -4.61 -1.44
CA CYS A 67 5.72 -4.14 -0.39
C CYS A 67 4.30 -4.63 -0.67
N PHE A 68 3.62 -5.10 0.37
CA PHE A 68 2.18 -5.35 0.35
C PHE A 68 1.52 -4.34 1.30
N ARG A 69 0.64 -3.48 0.76
CA ARG A 69 0.07 -2.37 1.51
C ARG A 69 -1.37 -2.07 1.20
N VAL A 70 -2.02 -1.38 2.12
CA VAL A 70 -3.33 -0.77 1.92
C VAL A 70 -3.15 0.74 1.87
N VAL A 71 -3.72 1.36 0.83
CA VAL A 71 -3.75 2.81 0.67
C VAL A 71 -5.19 3.28 0.76
N ARG A 72 -5.47 4.21 1.67
CA ARG A 72 -6.75 4.91 1.77
C ARG A 72 -6.56 6.33 1.26
N ILE A 73 -7.41 6.74 0.34
CA ILE A 73 -7.41 8.09 -0.26
C ILE A 73 -8.70 8.78 0.17
N ALA A 74 -8.58 9.82 0.98
CA ALA A 74 -9.72 10.65 1.36
C ALA A 74 -10.25 11.44 0.14
N PRO A 75 -11.55 11.86 0.13
CA PRO A 75 -12.09 12.73 -0.89
C PRO A 75 -11.29 14.04 -1.04
N ALA A 76 -11.03 14.46 -2.27
CA ALA A 76 -10.29 15.69 -2.57
C ALA A 76 -10.95 16.96 -2.00
N ALA A 77 -12.28 16.96 -1.88
CA ALA A 77 -13.07 18.06 -1.31
C ALA A 77 -13.41 17.87 0.19
N GLY A 78 -12.89 16.80 0.82
CA GLY A 78 -13.17 16.44 2.21
C GLY A 78 -12.12 17.00 3.19
N PRO A 79 -12.42 16.95 4.49
CA PRO A 79 -11.42 17.25 5.50
C PRO A 79 -10.28 16.23 5.41
N ALA A 80 -9.04 16.72 5.48
CA ALA A 80 -7.89 15.85 5.66
C ALA A 80 -8.04 15.11 7.00
N GLY A 81 -7.81 13.83 6.98
CA GLY A 81 -7.89 12.98 8.16
C GLY A 81 -8.78 11.75 7.94
N SER A 82 -8.26 10.62 8.27
CA SER A 82 -8.96 9.34 8.12
C SER A 82 -9.44 8.83 9.47
N ALA A 83 -10.64 8.26 9.51
CA ALA A 83 -11.03 7.41 10.63
C ALA A 83 -10.18 6.13 10.59
N GLY A 84 -9.40 5.90 11.64
CA GLY A 84 -8.55 4.70 11.77
C GLY A 84 -7.68 4.79 13.03
N PRO A 85 -6.91 3.73 13.35
CA PRO A 85 -5.94 3.78 14.43
C PRO A 85 -4.90 4.90 14.18
N PRO A 86 -4.20 5.37 15.23
CA PRO A 86 -3.19 6.40 15.08
C PRO A 86 -2.18 6.07 13.98
N ALA A 87 -1.91 7.03 13.11
CA ALA A 87 -0.86 6.97 12.10
C ALA A 87 0.20 8.02 12.39
N GLN A 88 1.43 7.80 11.94
CA GLN A 88 2.47 8.81 11.97
C GLN A 88 2.22 9.80 10.84
N GLU A 89 2.20 11.10 11.17
CA GLU A 89 2.25 12.12 10.14
C GLU A 89 3.63 12.09 9.47
N ALA A 90 3.65 12.11 8.15
CA ALA A 90 4.86 12.13 7.35
C ALA A 90 4.82 13.30 6.36
N GLU A 91 5.99 13.79 6.00
CA GLU A 91 6.10 14.69 4.86
C GLU A 91 5.78 13.93 3.57
N ASP A 92 5.27 14.65 2.55
CA ASP A 92 5.01 14.06 1.25
C ASP A 92 6.30 13.50 0.65
N PRO A 93 6.38 12.19 0.41
CA PRO A 93 7.55 11.57 -0.21
C PRO A 93 7.59 11.78 -1.75
N GLY A 94 6.81 12.71 -2.28
CA GLY A 94 6.62 12.94 -3.71
C GLY A 94 5.44 12.17 -4.31
N PHE A 95 4.47 11.80 -3.50
CA PHE A 95 3.30 11.00 -3.89
C PHE A 95 2.03 11.82 -4.11
N LEU A 96 1.97 13.07 -3.62
CA LEU A 96 0.78 13.93 -3.71
C LEU A 96 0.57 14.55 -5.10
N ALA A 97 1.51 14.40 -6.00
CA ALA A 97 1.44 14.85 -7.38
C ALA A 97 1.77 13.68 -8.32
N GLU A 98 1.77 13.95 -9.62
CA GLU A 98 2.25 12.99 -10.60
C GLU A 98 3.67 12.50 -10.21
N HIS A 99 3.82 11.19 -10.09
CA HIS A 99 5.05 10.54 -9.70
C HIS A 99 5.26 9.24 -10.48
N SER A 100 6.48 8.74 -10.44
CA SER A 100 6.84 7.42 -10.95
C SER A 100 7.70 6.69 -9.93
N THR A 101 7.63 5.37 -9.93
CA THR A 101 8.39 4.48 -9.06
C THR A 101 9.15 3.44 -9.88
N SER A 102 10.24 2.93 -9.32
CA SER A 102 10.98 1.79 -9.92
C SER A 102 10.33 0.47 -9.52
N THR A 103 9.01 0.36 -9.77
CA THR A 103 8.23 -0.82 -9.37
C THR A 103 7.28 -1.28 -10.47
N LEU A 104 6.91 -2.56 -10.38
CA LEU A 104 5.72 -3.13 -10.99
C LEU A 104 4.68 -3.29 -9.90
N ASP A 105 3.52 -2.64 -10.05
CA ASP A 105 2.49 -2.66 -9.02
C ASP A 105 1.25 -3.41 -9.49
N TYR A 106 0.73 -4.26 -8.62
CA TYR A 106 -0.59 -4.88 -8.77
C TYR A 106 -1.53 -4.24 -7.75
N VAL A 107 -2.53 -3.52 -8.24
CA VAL A 107 -3.46 -2.75 -7.41
C VAL A 107 -4.89 -3.23 -7.62
N VAL A 108 -5.65 -3.33 -6.54
CA VAL A 108 -7.08 -3.64 -6.53
C VAL A 108 -7.83 -2.54 -5.79
N VAL A 109 -8.91 -2.03 -6.37
CA VAL A 109 -9.87 -1.16 -5.67
C VAL A 109 -10.78 -2.02 -4.81
N VAL A 110 -10.74 -1.81 -3.49
CA VAL A 110 -11.57 -2.56 -2.52
C VAL A 110 -12.90 -1.87 -2.25
N SER A 111 -12.87 -0.53 -2.12
CA SER A 111 -14.07 0.28 -1.88
C SER A 111 -13.85 1.72 -2.34
N GLY A 112 -14.96 2.44 -2.54
CA GLY A 112 -14.93 3.82 -3.04
C GLY A 112 -14.62 3.89 -4.53
N GLN A 113 -14.22 5.08 -4.97
CA GLN A 113 -13.81 5.34 -6.36
C GLN A 113 -12.51 6.12 -6.37
N VAL A 114 -11.71 5.94 -7.40
CA VAL A 114 -10.49 6.70 -7.63
C VAL A 114 -10.30 6.96 -9.12
N THR A 115 -9.79 8.13 -9.46
CA THR A 115 -9.35 8.49 -10.81
C THR A 115 -7.84 8.27 -10.90
N LEU A 116 -7.43 7.45 -11.84
CA LEU A 116 -6.04 7.27 -12.24
C LEU A 116 -5.77 8.08 -13.49
N THR A 117 -4.76 8.93 -13.45
CA THR A 117 -4.25 9.69 -14.59
C THR A 117 -2.89 9.14 -15.00
N VAL A 118 -2.71 8.86 -16.29
CA VAL A 118 -1.44 8.43 -16.90
C VAL A 118 -1.25 9.19 -18.19
N GLY A 119 -0.29 10.13 -18.22
CA GLY A 119 -0.13 11.07 -19.34
C GLY A 119 -1.44 11.85 -19.59
N ASP A 120 -1.94 11.84 -20.82
CA ASP A 120 -3.17 12.54 -21.22
C ASP A 120 -4.45 11.69 -20.99
N SER A 121 -4.33 10.50 -20.41
CA SER A 121 -5.45 9.57 -20.23
C SER A 121 -5.90 9.52 -18.77
N GLU A 122 -7.21 9.50 -18.57
CA GLU A 122 -7.83 9.32 -17.27
C GLU A 122 -8.80 8.13 -17.28
N VAL A 123 -8.84 7.39 -16.19
CA VAL A 123 -9.81 6.32 -15.96
C VAL A 123 -10.32 6.38 -14.52
N THR A 124 -11.63 6.27 -14.35
CA THR A 124 -12.24 6.13 -13.02
C THR A 124 -12.45 4.65 -12.72
N LEU A 125 -11.98 4.23 -11.57
CA LEU A 125 -11.97 2.85 -11.09
C LEU A 125 -12.87 2.73 -9.86
N GLY A 126 -13.57 1.60 -9.76
CA GLY A 126 -14.44 1.26 -8.65
C GLY A 126 -14.13 -0.12 -8.05
N PRO A 127 -14.89 -0.57 -7.04
CA PRO A 127 -14.61 -1.82 -6.33
C PRO A 127 -14.54 -3.03 -7.27
N GLY A 128 -13.44 -3.79 -7.16
CA GLY A 128 -13.14 -4.95 -8.00
C GLY A 128 -12.30 -4.65 -9.23
N ASP A 129 -12.18 -3.37 -9.63
CA ASP A 129 -11.28 -3.00 -10.70
C ASP A 129 -9.81 -3.17 -10.28
N THR A 130 -8.97 -3.50 -11.25
CA THR A 130 -7.55 -3.78 -11.02
C THR A 130 -6.67 -2.96 -11.97
N VAL A 131 -5.49 -2.61 -11.47
CA VAL A 131 -4.46 -1.91 -12.26
C VAL A 131 -3.15 -2.68 -12.18
N VAL A 132 -2.49 -2.79 -13.33
CA VAL A 132 -1.07 -3.16 -13.41
C VAL A 132 -0.31 -1.90 -13.80
N GLN A 133 0.38 -1.30 -12.81
CA GLN A 133 1.18 -0.10 -13.00
C GLN A 133 2.63 -0.48 -13.25
N GLN A 134 3.18 -0.05 -14.38
CA GLN A 134 4.51 -0.45 -14.86
C GLN A 134 5.54 0.69 -14.72
N GLY A 135 5.58 1.36 -13.56
CA GLY A 135 6.57 2.39 -13.28
C GLY A 135 6.42 3.67 -14.12
N THR A 136 5.31 3.85 -14.83
CA THR A 136 5.04 5.07 -15.61
C THR A 136 4.62 6.21 -14.71
N PRO A 137 4.86 7.49 -15.09
CA PRO A 137 4.31 8.64 -14.37
C PRO A 137 2.78 8.53 -14.27
N HIS A 138 2.26 8.71 -13.07
CA HIS A 138 0.83 8.60 -12.80
C HIS A 138 0.42 9.43 -11.57
N ASP A 139 -0.88 9.71 -11.47
CA ASP A 139 -1.50 10.39 -10.34
C ASP A 139 -2.80 9.68 -9.96
N TRP A 140 -3.08 9.61 -8.65
CA TRP A 140 -4.29 9.03 -8.10
C TRP A 140 -5.10 10.12 -7.39
N ARG A 141 -6.35 10.33 -7.80
CA ARG A 141 -7.23 11.31 -7.17
C ARG A 141 -8.57 10.71 -6.80
N ASN A 142 -8.98 10.89 -5.56
CA ASN A 142 -10.34 10.56 -5.16
C ASN A 142 -11.24 11.78 -5.36
N LEU A 143 -11.96 11.80 -6.49
CA LEU A 143 -12.94 12.83 -6.82
C LEU A 143 -14.36 12.48 -6.34
N GLY A 144 -14.53 11.30 -5.73
CA GLY A 144 -15.78 10.83 -5.17
C GLY A 144 -16.07 11.41 -3.77
N PRO A 145 -17.27 11.19 -3.24
CA PRO A 145 -17.67 11.67 -1.91
C PRO A 145 -17.16 10.82 -0.75
N GLU A 146 -16.80 9.58 -1.01
CA GLU A 146 -16.41 8.59 0.00
C GLU A 146 -14.93 8.23 -0.13
N PRO A 147 -14.26 7.86 0.97
CA PRO A 147 -12.89 7.38 0.89
C PRO A 147 -12.74 6.17 -0.02
N CYS A 148 -11.70 6.19 -0.85
CA CYS A 148 -11.28 5.05 -1.65
C CYS A 148 -10.26 4.21 -0.89
N VAL A 149 -10.38 2.89 -0.96
CA VAL A 149 -9.42 1.94 -0.39
C VAL A 149 -8.84 1.09 -1.51
N LEU A 150 -7.53 1.15 -1.64
CA LEU A 150 -6.74 0.34 -2.54
C LEU A 150 -5.92 -0.68 -1.76
N VAL A 151 -5.73 -1.85 -2.34
CA VAL A 151 -4.77 -2.84 -1.88
C VAL A 151 -3.76 -3.06 -2.99
N GLY A 152 -2.47 -2.96 -2.69
CA GLY A 152 -1.43 -3.08 -3.68
C GLY A 152 -0.23 -3.91 -3.24
N VAL A 153 0.37 -4.58 -4.22
CA VAL A 153 1.69 -5.19 -4.11
C VAL A 153 2.61 -4.44 -5.06
N LEU A 154 3.66 -3.84 -4.52
CA LEU A 154 4.71 -3.15 -5.28
C LEU A 154 5.94 -4.05 -5.30
N ILE A 155 6.46 -4.31 -6.48
CA ILE A 155 7.61 -5.20 -6.70
C ILE A 155 8.74 -4.36 -7.28
N SER A 156 9.88 -4.31 -6.59
CA SER A 156 11.05 -3.58 -7.07
C SER A 156 11.53 -4.12 -8.42
N THR A 157 11.86 -3.21 -9.34
CA THR A 157 12.50 -3.50 -10.63
C THR A 157 14.00 -3.20 -10.62
N ARG A 158 14.55 -2.92 -9.45
CA ARG A 158 15.98 -2.62 -9.24
C ARG A 158 16.68 -3.75 -8.52
#